data_9971634203070006a580c502f3a60608
#
_entry.id   9971634203070006a580c502f3a60608
#
_cell.length_a   1.000
_cell.length_b   1.000
_cell.length_c   1.000
_cell.angle_alpha   90.00
_cell.angle_beta   90.00
_cell.angle_gamma   90.00
#
_symmetry.space_group_name_H-M   'P 1'
#
loop_
_entity.id
_entity.type
_entity.pdbx_description
1 polymer ?
#
loop_
_entity_poly.entity_id
_entity_poly.type
_entity_poly.pdbx_seq_one_letter_code
_entity_poly.pdbx_strand_id
1 'polypeptide(L)'
;MMSCLRIKDLHVSVDGKEILKGLSLDIHSGETHALMGPNGNGKSTLLAAIMGNPKFQVTGGSITLDDQDVLAMEVDERSKAGLFLGMQYPSEVSGVTNSDFLRAAINARRERPIPLFSFIREMEKTIRDLQMKEDLAHRFLNEGFSGGEKKRNEIVQMKLLKPSIAMLDEID
;
A
#
# COMPACT_ATOMS: atom_id res chain seq x y z
N MET A 1 15.67 10.71 -7.62
CA MET A 1 16.01 9.42 -8.25
C MET A 1 14.74 8.79 -8.75
N MET A 2 14.78 8.07 -9.86
CA MET A 2 13.63 7.29 -10.33
C MET A 2 13.65 5.96 -9.61
N SER A 3 12.63 5.66 -8.81
CA SER A 3 12.53 4.36 -8.12
C SER A 3 12.16 3.25 -9.09
N CYS A 4 12.71 2.05 -8.85
CA CYS A 4 12.45 0.86 -9.64
C CYS A 4 12.12 -0.32 -8.73
N LEU A 5 10.91 -0.88 -8.87
CA LEU A 5 10.55 -2.15 -8.29
C LEU A 5 10.84 -3.25 -9.32
N ARG A 6 11.75 -4.16 -8.98
CA ARG A 6 12.14 -5.27 -9.85
C ARG A 6 11.80 -6.61 -9.22
N ILE A 7 11.10 -7.42 -9.97
CA ILE A 7 10.71 -8.78 -9.60
C ILE A 7 11.34 -9.73 -10.61
N LYS A 8 12.06 -10.76 -10.14
CA LYS A 8 12.71 -11.74 -11.00
C LYS A 8 12.34 -13.15 -10.55
N ASP A 9 11.81 -13.92 -11.50
CA ASP A 9 11.50 -15.34 -11.35
C ASP A 9 10.78 -15.67 -10.03
N LEU A 10 9.76 -14.87 -9.69
CA LEU A 10 9.07 -14.95 -8.41
C LEU A 10 8.14 -16.15 -8.35
N HIS A 11 8.36 -17.00 -7.36
CA HIS A 11 7.51 -18.14 -7.02
C HIS A 11 6.84 -17.91 -5.68
N VAL A 12 5.52 -18.08 -5.62
CA VAL A 12 4.74 -17.89 -4.38
C VAL A 12 3.75 -19.02 -4.20
N SER A 13 3.72 -19.55 -2.97
CA SER A 13 2.78 -20.59 -2.57
C SER A 13 1.84 -20.14 -1.46
N VAL A 14 0.65 -20.71 -1.43
CA VAL A 14 -0.39 -20.54 -0.40
C VAL A 14 -0.88 -21.93 -0.01
N ASP A 15 -0.83 -22.24 1.27
CA ASP A 15 -1.26 -23.55 1.81
C ASP A 15 -0.62 -24.74 1.04
N GLY A 16 0.66 -24.61 0.69
CA GLY A 16 1.43 -25.63 -0.04
C GLY A 16 1.14 -25.71 -1.55
N LYS A 17 0.25 -24.88 -2.07
CA LYS A 17 -0.06 -24.80 -3.51
C LYS A 17 0.66 -23.63 -4.14
N GLU A 18 1.45 -23.87 -5.16
CA GLU A 18 2.12 -22.84 -5.94
C GLU A 18 1.11 -22.04 -6.78
N ILE A 19 1.07 -20.72 -6.58
CA ILE A 19 0.19 -19.78 -7.28
C ILE A 19 0.97 -18.97 -8.32
N LEU A 20 2.11 -18.39 -7.95
CA LEU A 20 3.00 -17.72 -8.90
C LEU A 20 4.15 -18.65 -9.25
N LYS A 21 4.44 -18.75 -10.56
CA LYS A 21 5.33 -19.76 -11.16
C LYS A 21 6.39 -19.09 -12.02
N GLY A 22 7.26 -18.28 -11.40
CA GLY A 22 8.35 -17.62 -12.11
C GLY A 22 7.95 -16.29 -12.76
N LEU A 23 7.20 -15.43 -12.05
CA LEU A 23 6.81 -14.12 -12.56
C LEU A 23 7.98 -13.15 -12.52
N SER A 24 8.22 -12.44 -13.64
CA SER A 24 9.19 -11.36 -13.72
C SER A 24 8.53 -10.08 -14.21
N LEU A 25 8.85 -8.93 -13.57
CA LEU A 25 8.26 -7.64 -13.87
C LEU A 25 9.17 -6.53 -13.34
N ASP A 26 9.43 -5.51 -14.16
CA ASP A 26 10.12 -4.28 -13.75
C ASP A 26 9.15 -3.11 -13.86
N ILE A 27 9.04 -2.28 -12.81
CA ILE A 27 8.17 -1.09 -12.74
C ILE A 27 9.03 0.10 -12.33
N HIS A 28 9.06 1.14 -13.16
CA HIS A 28 9.76 2.37 -12.88
C HIS A 28 8.82 3.48 -12.42
N SER A 29 9.34 4.42 -11.62
CA SER A 29 8.59 5.63 -11.25
C SER A 29 8.04 6.35 -12.47
N GLY A 30 6.76 6.74 -12.41
CA GLY A 30 6.04 7.41 -13.51
C GLY A 30 5.38 6.46 -14.49
N GLU A 31 5.60 5.16 -14.38
CA GLU A 31 4.89 4.15 -15.18
C GLU A 31 3.61 3.70 -14.47
N THR A 32 2.64 3.27 -15.28
CA THR A 32 1.42 2.61 -14.80
C THR A 32 1.31 1.25 -15.48
N HIS A 33 1.33 0.20 -14.67
CA HIS A 33 1.20 -1.18 -15.12
C HIS A 33 -0.14 -1.75 -14.72
N ALA A 34 -0.94 -2.23 -15.67
CA ALA A 34 -2.19 -2.93 -15.41
C ALA A 34 -1.95 -4.44 -15.39
N LEU A 35 -2.17 -5.08 -14.25
CA LEU A 35 -2.14 -6.53 -14.12
C LEU A 35 -3.49 -7.10 -14.51
N MET A 36 -3.57 -7.72 -15.67
CA MET A 36 -4.80 -8.28 -16.21
C MET A 36 -4.78 -9.81 -16.19
N GLY A 37 -5.94 -10.41 -16.04
CA GLY A 37 -6.10 -11.87 -16.06
C GLY A 37 -7.35 -12.32 -15.31
N PRO A 38 -7.80 -13.58 -15.52
CA PRO A 38 -8.94 -14.16 -14.82
C PRO A 38 -8.77 -14.16 -13.30
N ASN A 39 -9.89 -14.22 -12.57
CA ASN A 39 -9.85 -14.35 -11.11
C ASN A 39 -9.18 -15.67 -10.72
N GLY A 40 -8.43 -15.64 -9.62
CA GLY A 40 -7.66 -16.79 -9.14
C GLY A 40 -6.26 -16.95 -9.77
N ASN A 41 -5.86 -16.10 -10.72
CA ASN A 41 -4.53 -16.19 -11.38
C ASN A 41 -3.41 -15.48 -10.61
N GLY A 42 -3.61 -15.16 -9.34
CA GLY A 42 -2.52 -14.69 -8.48
C GLY A 42 -2.26 -13.18 -8.51
N LYS A 43 -3.13 -12.34 -9.08
CA LYS A 43 -2.96 -10.87 -9.06
C LYS A 43 -2.83 -10.33 -7.63
N SER A 44 -3.83 -10.57 -6.78
CA SER A 44 -3.79 -10.15 -5.36
C SER A 44 -2.71 -10.90 -4.57
N THR A 45 -2.38 -12.13 -4.95
CA THR A 45 -1.26 -12.91 -4.37
C THR A 45 0.07 -12.19 -4.59
N LEU A 46 0.32 -11.67 -5.79
CA LEU A 46 1.51 -10.90 -6.10
C LEU A 46 1.63 -9.68 -5.19
N LEU A 47 0.57 -8.87 -5.12
CA LEU A 47 0.57 -7.63 -4.33
C LEU A 47 0.78 -7.93 -2.83
N ALA A 48 0.10 -8.96 -2.31
CA ALA A 48 0.23 -9.39 -0.92
C ALA A 48 1.64 -9.94 -0.62
N ALA A 49 2.25 -10.69 -1.53
CA ALA A 49 3.61 -11.20 -1.38
C ALA A 49 4.66 -10.08 -1.39
N ILE A 50 4.52 -9.07 -2.26
CA ILE A 50 5.39 -7.88 -2.27
C ILE A 50 5.30 -7.14 -0.93
N MET A 51 4.11 -7.05 -0.32
CA MET A 51 3.94 -6.39 0.98
C MET A 51 4.27 -7.29 2.19
N GLY A 52 4.62 -8.56 1.97
CA GLY A 52 5.06 -9.45 3.04
C GLY A 52 3.95 -10.03 3.89
N ASN A 53 2.76 -10.22 3.32
CA ASN A 53 1.69 -10.90 4.02
C ASN A 53 2.08 -12.36 4.32
N PRO A 54 2.13 -12.78 5.61
CA PRO A 54 2.68 -14.08 6.02
C PRO A 54 1.90 -15.30 5.51
N LYS A 55 0.68 -15.08 5.01
CA LYS A 55 -0.10 -16.15 4.35
C LYS A 55 0.52 -16.61 3.04
N PHE A 56 1.31 -15.74 2.39
CA PHE A 56 1.90 -15.97 1.07
C PHE A 56 3.40 -16.24 1.22
N GLN A 57 3.81 -17.47 0.95
CA GLN A 57 5.21 -17.90 1.08
C GLN A 57 5.94 -17.72 -0.25
N VAL A 58 6.95 -16.86 -0.26
CA VAL A 58 7.88 -16.76 -1.39
C VAL A 58 8.81 -17.97 -1.35
N THR A 59 8.76 -18.80 -2.37
CA THR A 59 9.52 -20.06 -2.48
C THR A 59 10.70 -19.95 -3.44
N GLY A 60 10.76 -18.88 -4.22
CA GLY A 60 11.86 -18.63 -5.16
C GLY A 60 11.80 -17.26 -5.78
N GLY A 61 12.89 -16.84 -6.42
CA GLY A 61 13.02 -15.56 -7.06
C GLY A 61 13.46 -14.43 -6.13
N SER A 62 13.36 -13.19 -6.60
CA SER A 62 13.75 -11.99 -5.85
C SER A 62 12.83 -10.81 -6.11
N ILE A 63 12.73 -9.94 -5.11
CA ILE A 63 12.04 -8.64 -5.22
C ILE A 63 13.00 -7.57 -4.68
N THR A 64 13.31 -6.57 -5.50
CA THR A 64 14.14 -5.42 -5.09
C THR A 64 13.43 -4.10 -5.34
N LEU A 65 13.61 -3.14 -4.44
CA LEU A 65 13.21 -1.75 -4.61
C LEU A 65 14.47 -0.88 -4.51
N ASP A 66 14.84 -0.20 -5.60
CA ASP A 66 16.06 0.62 -5.66
C ASP A 66 17.31 -0.14 -5.16
N ASP A 67 17.48 -1.39 -5.64
CA ASP A 67 18.54 -2.34 -5.28
C ASP A 67 18.50 -2.86 -3.82
N GLN A 68 17.52 -2.49 -3.00
CA GLN A 68 17.30 -3.05 -1.67
C GLN A 68 16.46 -4.32 -1.76
N ASP A 69 16.85 -5.37 -1.07
CA ASP A 69 16.12 -6.64 -1.03
C ASP A 69 14.82 -6.52 -0.20
N VAL A 70 13.69 -6.47 -0.89
CA VAL A 70 12.37 -6.35 -0.26
C VAL A 70 12.00 -7.61 0.55
N LEU A 71 12.49 -8.78 0.16
CA LEU A 71 12.18 -10.03 0.86
C LEU A 71 12.85 -10.11 2.25
N ALA A 72 13.96 -9.41 2.43
CA ALA A 72 14.66 -9.31 3.72
C ALA A 72 14.00 -8.27 4.67
N MET A 73 13.05 -7.44 4.18
CA MET A 73 12.40 -6.40 4.98
C MET A 73 11.18 -6.92 5.71
N GLU A 74 10.97 -6.45 6.94
CA GLU A 74 9.70 -6.56 7.64
C GLU A 74 8.61 -5.72 6.96
N VAL A 75 7.33 -6.00 7.28
CA VAL A 75 6.17 -5.36 6.61
C VAL A 75 6.20 -3.83 6.74
N ASP A 76 6.53 -3.31 7.90
CA ASP A 76 6.64 -1.87 8.16
C ASP A 76 7.85 -1.24 7.46
N GLU A 77 8.96 -1.97 7.31
CA GLU A 77 10.13 -1.52 6.57
C GLU A 77 9.83 -1.38 5.08
N ARG A 78 9.08 -2.32 4.48
CA ARG A 78 8.61 -2.22 3.09
C ARG A 78 7.77 -0.95 2.87
N SER A 79 6.88 -0.66 3.80
CA SER A 79 6.09 0.56 3.76
C SER A 79 6.96 1.81 3.90
N LYS A 80 7.95 1.84 4.82
CA LYS A 80 8.89 2.94 5.00
C LYS A 80 9.80 3.14 3.79
N ALA A 81 10.18 2.07 3.11
CA ALA A 81 10.94 2.11 1.87
C ALA A 81 10.18 2.75 0.69
N GLY A 82 8.86 2.88 0.80
CA GLY A 82 8.04 3.57 -0.20
C GLY A 82 7.04 2.69 -0.93
N LEU A 83 6.81 1.45 -0.50
CA LEU A 83 5.73 0.62 -1.02
C LEU A 83 4.41 0.97 -0.34
N PHE A 84 3.32 0.92 -1.10
CA PHE A 84 1.95 1.10 -0.63
C PHE A 84 1.04 0.08 -1.29
N LEU A 85 0.11 -0.47 -0.52
CA LEU A 85 -0.95 -1.35 -1.02
C LEU A 85 -2.31 -0.78 -0.66
N GLY A 86 -3.10 -0.39 -1.67
CA GLY A 86 -4.53 -0.15 -1.53
C GLY A 86 -5.26 -1.48 -1.59
N MET A 87 -5.92 -1.84 -0.49
CA MET A 87 -6.55 -3.15 -0.33
C MET A 87 -7.96 -3.18 -0.91
N GLN A 88 -8.36 -4.32 -1.48
CA GLN A 88 -9.74 -4.55 -1.90
C GLN A 88 -10.73 -4.40 -0.73
N TYR A 89 -10.36 -4.90 0.45
CA TYR A 89 -11.14 -4.83 1.69
C TYR A 89 -10.31 -4.28 2.84
N PRO A 90 -10.21 -2.93 2.98
CA PRO A 90 -9.46 -2.34 4.07
C PRO A 90 -10.07 -2.67 5.44
N SER A 91 -9.20 -3.04 6.39
CA SER A 91 -9.62 -3.37 7.75
C SER A 91 -10.13 -2.15 8.51
N GLU A 92 -11.08 -2.37 9.42
CA GLU A 92 -11.54 -1.38 10.37
C GLU A 92 -10.67 -1.41 11.62
N VAL A 93 -10.33 -0.23 12.15
CA VAL A 93 -9.54 -0.10 13.38
C VAL A 93 -10.28 0.84 14.33
N SER A 94 -11.04 0.25 15.26
CA SER A 94 -11.77 1.01 16.27
C SER A 94 -10.82 1.69 17.25
N GLY A 95 -11.16 2.91 17.65
CA GLY A 95 -10.41 3.68 18.63
C GLY A 95 -9.19 4.43 18.06
N VAL A 96 -8.85 4.24 16.80
CA VAL A 96 -7.77 4.98 16.12
C VAL A 96 -8.37 5.87 15.05
N THR A 97 -8.24 7.19 15.18
CA THR A 97 -8.76 8.12 14.18
C THR A 97 -7.93 8.09 12.89
N ASN A 98 -8.53 8.46 11.76
CA ASN A 98 -7.78 8.63 10.50
C ASN A 98 -6.62 9.61 10.65
N SER A 99 -6.82 10.68 11.41
CA SER A 99 -5.80 11.69 11.71
C SER A 99 -4.62 11.09 12.48
N ASP A 100 -4.88 10.34 13.55
CA ASP A 100 -3.82 9.75 14.38
C ASP A 100 -3.03 8.70 13.58
N PHE A 101 -3.75 7.81 12.86
CA PHE A 101 -3.14 6.80 12.01
C PHE A 101 -2.22 7.42 10.95
N LEU A 102 -2.73 8.38 10.18
CA LEU A 102 -1.98 9.00 9.10
C LEU A 102 -0.79 9.79 9.60
N ARG A 103 -0.94 10.54 10.69
CA ARG A 103 0.15 11.29 11.30
C ARG A 103 1.24 10.35 11.82
N ALA A 104 0.87 9.24 12.47
CA ALA A 104 1.83 8.23 12.93
C ALA A 104 2.57 7.60 11.75
N ALA A 105 1.86 7.21 10.68
CA ALA A 105 2.44 6.61 9.49
C ALA A 105 3.39 7.56 8.73
N ILE A 106 3.03 8.85 8.63
CA ILE A 106 3.90 9.87 8.04
C ILE A 106 5.16 10.06 8.88
N ASN A 107 5.02 10.15 10.20
CA ASN A 107 6.15 10.36 11.11
C ASN A 107 7.11 9.16 11.12
N ALA A 108 6.62 7.94 10.96
CA ALA A 108 7.44 6.74 10.87
C ALA A 108 8.40 6.73 9.66
N ARG A 109 8.14 7.56 8.64
CA ARG A 109 8.97 7.71 7.42
C ARG A 109 9.88 8.93 7.46
N ARG A 110 9.96 9.66 8.58
CA ARG A 110 10.64 10.95 8.67
C ARG A 110 11.62 10.96 9.83
N GLU A 111 12.73 11.62 9.67
CA GLU A 111 13.69 11.88 10.76
C GLU A 111 13.10 12.82 11.83
N ARG A 112 12.26 13.77 11.41
CA ARG A 112 11.59 14.72 12.30
C ARG A 112 10.08 14.67 12.08
N PRO A 113 9.27 14.70 13.16
CA PRO A 113 7.82 14.71 13.05
C PRO A 113 7.30 15.86 12.20
N ILE A 114 6.24 15.59 11.44
CA ILE A 114 5.56 16.63 10.66
C ILE A 114 4.96 17.70 11.61
N PRO A 115 5.15 19.00 11.33
CA PRO A 115 4.49 20.05 12.10
C PRO A 115 2.96 19.89 12.03
N LEU A 116 2.29 19.99 13.18
CA LEU A 116 0.86 19.69 13.30
C LEU A 116 0.00 20.50 12.31
N PHE A 117 0.23 21.82 12.22
CA PHE A 117 -0.53 22.69 11.31
C PHE A 117 -0.31 22.33 9.82
N SER A 118 0.90 21.91 9.45
CA SER A 118 1.20 21.48 8.09
C SER A 118 0.45 20.19 7.76
N PHE A 119 0.42 19.24 8.69
CA PHE A 119 -0.32 18.00 8.55
C PHE A 119 -1.83 18.24 8.41
N ILE A 120 -2.43 19.03 9.30
CA ILE A 120 -3.87 19.35 9.27
C ILE A 120 -4.24 19.97 7.94
N ARG A 121 -3.51 20.98 7.49
CA ARG A 121 -3.78 21.67 6.21
C ARG A 121 -3.69 20.73 5.00
N GLU A 122 -2.68 19.85 4.96
CA GLU A 122 -2.50 18.90 3.87
C GLU A 122 -3.62 17.84 3.89
N MET A 123 -4.01 17.36 5.06
CA MET A 123 -5.10 16.40 5.23
C MET A 123 -6.45 17.00 4.82
N GLU A 124 -6.82 18.17 5.30
CA GLU A 124 -8.06 18.85 4.94
C GLU A 124 -8.13 19.14 3.44
N LYS A 125 -7.02 19.60 2.83
CA LYS A 125 -6.96 19.79 1.38
C LYS A 125 -7.22 18.48 0.65
N THR A 126 -6.60 17.38 1.06
CA THR A 126 -6.75 16.07 0.42
C THR A 126 -8.18 15.55 0.55
N ILE A 127 -8.81 15.72 1.71
CA ILE A 127 -10.21 15.35 1.97
C ILE A 127 -11.14 16.11 1.03
N ARG A 128 -10.96 17.43 0.88
CA ARG A 128 -11.76 18.27 -0.04
C ARG A 128 -11.54 17.88 -1.51
N ASP A 129 -10.29 17.68 -1.92
CA ASP A 129 -9.95 17.28 -3.30
C ASP A 129 -10.63 15.96 -3.70
N LEU A 130 -10.85 15.05 -2.75
CA LEU A 130 -11.50 13.76 -2.95
C LEU A 130 -13.01 13.79 -2.63
N GLN A 131 -13.58 14.97 -2.38
CA GLN A 131 -15.00 15.17 -2.08
C GLN A 131 -15.52 14.29 -0.94
N MET A 132 -14.67 14.07 0.08
CA MET A 132 -15.04 13.35 1.28
C MET A 132 -15.59 14.31 2.34
N LYS A 133 -16.29 13.74 3.32
CA LYS A 133 -16.84 14.52 4.44
C LYS A 133 -15.70 15.10 5.28
N GLU A 134 -15.87 16.33 5.74
CA GLU A 134 -14.85 17.05 6.53
C GLU A 134 -14.55 16.37 7.87
N ASP A 135 -15.51 15.62 8.44
CA ASP A 135 -15.36 14.89 9.69
C ASP A 135 -14.47 13.64 9.57
N LEU A 136 -14.04 13.26 8.34
CA LEU A 136 -13.22 12.07 8.09
C LEU A 136 -12.01 11.99 9.02
N ALA A 137 -11.34 13.11 9.26
CA ALA A 137 -10.15 13.18 10.11
C ALA A 137 -10.38 12.63 11.52
N HIS A 138 -11.57 12.84 12.06
CA HIS A 138 -11.96 12.48 13.44
C HIS A 138 -12.67 11.15 13.55
N ARG A 139 -13.09 10.54 12.44
CA ARG A 139 -13.69 9.22 12.42
C ARG A 139 -12.62 8.14 12.59
N PHE A 140 -12.98 7.04 13.23
CA PHE A 140 -12.10 5.88 13.35
C PHE A 140 -11.80 5.26 11.98
N LEU A 141 -10.61 4.71 11.85
CA LEU A 141 -10.08 4.22 10.56
C LEU A 141 -11.01 3.15 9.98
N ASN A 142 -11.65 3.48 8.86
CA ASN A 142 -12.57 2.65 8.10
C ASN A 142 -13.83 2.17 8.85
N GLU A 143 -14.02 2.50 10.14
CA GLU A 143 -15.15 2.03 10.93
C GLU A 143 -16.46 2.68 10.46
N GLY A 144 -17.42 1.83 10.11
CA GLY A 144 -18.72 2.26 9.60
C GLY A 144 -18.67 2.97 8.25
N PHE A 145 -17.58 2.83 7.48
CA PHE A 145 -17.49 3.39 6.14
C PHE A 145 -18.21 2.47 5.14
N SER A 146 -18.90 3.08 4.18
CA SER A 146 -19.34 2.36 2.98
C SER A 146 -18.14 1.88 2.16
N GLY A 147 -18.35 0.92 1.27
CA GLY A 147 -17.28 0.43 0.38
C GLY A 147 -16.60 1.56 -0.40
N GLY A 148 -17.38 2.50 -0.94
CA GLY A 148 -16.84 3.66 -1.66
C GLY A 148 -16.09 4.64 -0.75
N GLU A 149 -16.51 4.82 0.51
CA GLU A 149 -15.76 5.63 1.47
C GLU A 149 -14.44 4.96 1.85
N LYS A 150 -14.41 3.64 2.05
CA LYS A 150 -13.18 2.88 2.32
C LYS A 150 -12.17 3.03 1.19
N LYS A 151 -12.60 2.84 -0.06
CA LYS A 151 -11.74 3.02 -1.23
C LYS A 151 -11.19 4.44 -1.35
N ARG A 152 -12.02 5.46 -1.18
CA ARG A 152 -11.56 6.86 -1.18
C ARG A 152 -10.62 7.16 -0.01
N ASN A 153 -10.83 6.55 1.16
CA ASN A 153 -9.91 6.69 2.29
C ASN A 153 -8.53 6.08 2.00
N GLU A 154 -8.45 4.97 1.28
CA GLU A 154 -7.18 4.43 0.77
C GLU A 154 -6.46 5.43 -0.15
N ILE A 155 -7.20 6.15 -0.99
CA ILE A 155 -6.62 7.21 -1.84
C ILE A 155 -6.14 8.41 -1.00
N VAL A 156 -6.86 8.78 0.08
CA VAL A 156 -6.38 9.80 1.03
C VAL A 156 -5.04 9.37 1.63
N GLN A 157 -4.95 8.12 2.09
CA GLN A 157 -3.72 7.56 2.64
C GLN A 157 -2.58 7.59 1.62
N MET A 158 -2.81 7.11 0.40
CA MET A 158 -1.82 7.12 -0.68
C MET A 158 -1.31 8.54 -0.99
N LYS A 159 -2.22 9.52 -1.12
CA LYS A 159 -1.86 10.92 -1.41
C LYS A 159 -1.01 11.55 -0.29
N LEU A 160 -1.30 11.24 0.96
CA LEU A 160 -0.56 11.80 2.11
C LEU A 160 0.75 11.08 2.38
N LEU A 161 0.80 9.77 2.18
CA LEU A 161 2.01 8.96 2.38
C LEU A 161 3.02 9.09 1.23
N LYS A 162 2.58 9.50 0.02
CA LYS A 162 3.44 9.72 -1.16
C LYS A 162 4.41 8.56 -1.42
N PRO A 163 3.91 7.34 -1.64
CA PRO A 163 4.77 6.19 -1.88
C PRO A 163 5.53 6.33 -3.21
N SER A 164 6.68 5.65 -3.32
CA SER A 164 7.42 5.53 -4.59
C SER A 164 6.69 4.61 -5.58
N ILE A 165 6.13 3.52 -5.05
CA ILE A 165 5.35 2.52 -5.80
C ILE A 165 4.02 2.30 -5.05
N ALA A 166 2.91 2.54 -5.75
CA ALA A 166 1.58 2.24 -5.26
C ALA A 166 1.01 1.04 -6.01
N MET A 167 0.57 0.05 -5.25
CA MET A 167 -0.12 -1.14 -5.74
C MET A 167 -1.58 -1.03 -5.35
N LEU A 168 -2.50 -1.18 -6.31
CA LEU A 168 -3.93 -1.00 -6.08
C LEU A 168 -4.66 -2.28 -6.48
N ASP A 169 -5.38 -2.88 -5.54
CA ASP A 169 -6.13 -4.13 -5.75
C ASP A 169 -7.63 -3.78 -5.87
N GLU A 170 -8.15 -3.76 -7.11
CA GLU A 170 -9.57 -3.49 -7.44
C GLU A 170 -10.12 -2.19 -6.78
N ILE A 171 -9.43 -1.07 -6.96
CA ILE A 171 -9.83 0.28 -6.49
C ILE A 171 -10.62 1.04 -7.57
N ASP A 172 -11.58 0.44 -8.17
CA ASP A 172 -12.51 1.03 -9.14
C ASP A 172 -13.84 1.52 -8.50
#